data_d14524bc940a43c12f0d3cd3c5cc8f2c
#
_entry.id   d14524bc940a43c12f0d3cd3c5cc8f2c
#
_cell.length_a   1.000
_cell.length_b   1.000
_cell.length_c   1.000
_cell.angle_alpha   90.00
_cell.angle_beta   90.00
_cell.angle_gamma   90.00
#
_symmetry.space_group_name_H-M   'P 1'
#
loop_
_entity.id
_entity.type
_entity.pdbx_description
1 polymer ?
#
loop_
_entity_poly.entity_id
_entity_poly.type
_entity_poly.pdbx_seq_one_letter_code
_entity_poly.pdbx_strand_id
1 'polypeptide(L)'
;MEVNVKNINNIISKVYSGSIAEEIGIEVGDLLISINDQPIQDIIEYRFLLSDEYLEVEIKKANGQIYIYEIEKEYDDDLGIEFTNPIIDQAKSCRNKCVFCFIDQLPKGMRETLYFKDDDSRLSFLQGNFVTLTNMSEDDINNIIKYRISPINISVHTTNPELRKTMIKNKFAGNLYSIMQRLADAQIQMNCQIVLCPGYNDKEELERTVSDLAKLYPYVNSAAAVPVGITKHREHLPNLEIFNEKTAGETIDQVEKLHEKYLKELGTRFIFLSDEFYVMANRKLLDYDEYEGFIQFENGVGMISKLEREIHDCLKVLSTEKINKSKKVSIATGHSAYEFIKAMAKDIMSKCPDVEINVYKIINNFFGDTITVSGLITATDIIDQLKDKDLGETLYIPRNMLKADEEIFLDNITLEELSNTMNIEVVPCLNKGQDFVDKILK
;
A
#
# COMPACT_ATOMS: atom_id res chain seq x y z
N MET A 1 -21.29 38.90 6.02
CA MET A 1 -20.86 37.81 6.90
C MET A 1 -19.35 37.69 6.73
N GLU A 2 -18.55 37.89 7.76
CA GLU A 2 -17.12 37.62 7.68
C GLU A 2 -16.94 36.11 7.58
N VAL A 3 -16.55 35.65 6.41
CA VAL A 3 -16.13 34.26 6.19
C VAL A 3 -14.86 34.08 7.02
N ASN A 4 -14.97 33.28 8.06
CA ASN A 4 -13.89 32.94 8.96
C ASN A 4 -12.89 32.09 8.17
N VAL A 5 -11.94 32.75 7.46
CA VAL A 5 -10.91 32.12 6.64
C VAL A 5 -9.93 31.36 7.56
N LYS A 6 -10.35 30.22 8.07
CA LYS A 6 -9.51 29.32 8.86
C LYS A 6 -8.78 28.28 8.01
N ASN A 7 -9.08 28.14 6.70
CA ASN A 7 -8.46 27.12 5.85
C ASN A 7 -7.64 27.75 4.72
N ILE A 8 -6.35 27.88 4.95
CA ILE A 8 -5.32 28.23 3.94
C ILE A 8 -5.08 27.03 2.97
N ASN A 9 -5.75 25.92 3.16
CA ASN A 9 -5.44 24.64 2.51
C ASN A 9 -6.10 24.46 1.13
N ASN A 10 -7.09 25.30 0.79
CA ASN A 10 -7.81 25.25 -0.50
C ASN A 10 -7.12 26.10 -1.60
N ILE A 11 -5.85 26.45 -1.40
CA ILE A 11 -5.06 27.19 -2.40
C ILE A 11 -4.69 26.23 -3.52
N ILE A 12 -4.96 26.64 -4.75
CA ILE A 12 -4.65 25.90 -5.96
C ILE A 12 -3.15 25.95 -6.21
N SER A 13 -2.51 24.79 -6.25
CA SER A 13 -1.07 24.65 -6.48
C SER A 13 -0.74 24.30 -7.94
N LYS A 14 -1.73 23.78 -8.70
CA LYS A 14 -1.57 23.41 -10.09
C LYS A 14 -2.88 23.51 -10.83
N VAL A 15 -2.80 23.94 -12.09
CA VAL A 15 -3.88 23.91 -13.08
C VAL A 15 -3.37 23.10 -14.28
N TYR A 16 -4.13 22.10 -14.71
CA TYR A 16 -3.73 21.26 -15.83
C TYR A 16 -4.07 21.95 -17.16
N SER A 17 -3.16 21.86 -18.13
CA SER A 17 -3.40 22.42 -19.46
C SER A 17 -4.53 21.69 -20.19
N GLY A 18 -5.45 22.45 -20.82
CA GLY A 18 -6.64 21.94 -21.46
C GLY A 18 -7.76 21.56 -20.50
N SER A 19 -7.67 21.92 -19.22
CA SER A 19 -8.71 21.67 -18.23
C SER A 19 -9.79 22.76 -18.21
N ILE A 20 -10.94 22.44 -17.62
CA ILE A 20 -12.04 23.39 -17.37
C ILE A 20 -11.51 24.60 -16.59
N ALA A 21 -10.69 24.38 -15.56
CA ALA A 21 -10.11 25.44 -14.75
C ALA A 21 -9.25 26.41 -15.57
N GLU A 22 -8.42 25.89 -16.50
CA GLU A 22 -7.62 26.75 -17.41
C GLU A 22 -8.53 27.57 -18.32
N GLU A 23 -9.56 26.96 -18.92
CA GLU A 23 -10.49 27.61 -19.84
C GLU A 23 -11.25 28.79 -19.20
N ILE A 24 -11.65 28.63 -17.93
CA ILE A 24 -12.38 29.69 -17.19
C ILE A 24 -11.45 30.67 -16.47
N GLY A 25 -10.13 30.49 -16.61
CA GLY A 25 -9.13 31.41 -16.09
C GLY A 25 -8.85 31.28 -14.59
N ILE A 26 -9.01 30.10 -14.03
CA ILE A 26 -8.48 29.77 -12.68
C ILE A 26 -6.95 29.64 -12.79
N GLU A 27 -6.24 30.17 -11.81
CA GLU A 27 -4.77 30.24 -11.80
C GLU A 27 -4.18 29.65 -10.52
N VAL A 28 -2.91 29.26 -10.59
CA VAL A 28 -2.14 28.87 -9.40
C VAL A 28 -2.07 30.02 -8.41
N GLY A 29 -2.36 29.75 -7.13
CA GLY A 29 -2.46 30.75 -6.08
C GLY A 29 -3.88 31.24 -5.79
N ASP A 30 -4.86 30.90 -6.62
CA ASP A 30 -6.27 31.14 -6.33
C ASP A 30 -6.75 30.24 -5.18
N LEU A 31 -7.80 30.70 -4.49
CA LEU A 31 -8.41 29.98 -3.37
C LEU A 31 -9.82 29.51 -3.75
N LEU A 32 -10.08 28.22 -3.71
CA LEU A 32 -11.44 27.67 -3.81
C LEU A 32 -12.20 27.93 -2.51
N ILE A 33 -13.31 28.66 -2.59
CA ILE A 33 -14.15 29.00 -1.42
C ILE A 33 -15.28 27.96 -1.26
N SER A 34 -16.09 27.79 -2.31
CA SER A 34 -17.27 26.91 -2.26
C SER A 34 -17.59 26.34 -3.63
N ILE A 35 -18.37 25.25 -3.64
CA ILE A 35 -19.05 24.70 -4.80
C ILE A 35 -20.53 24.57 -4.45
N ASN A 36 -21.44 25.10 -5.28
CA ASN A 36 -22.88 25.12 -5.06
C ASN A 36 -23.24 25.65 -3.67
N ASP A 37 -22.68 26.81 -3.29
CA ASP A 37 -22.81 27.45 -1.96
C ASP A 37 -22.31 26.59 -0.77
N GLN A 38 -21.67 25.44 -1.02
CA GLN A 38 -21.12 24.57 0.04
C GLN A 38 -19.61 24.81 0.17
N PRO A 39 -19.14 25.29 1.36
CA PRO A 39 -17.71 25.44 1.63
C PRO A 39 -17.01 24.09 1.62
N ILE A 40 -15.83 24.02 1.00
CA ILE A 40 -15.06 22.79 0.90
C ILE A 40 -14.22 22.59 2.16
N GLN A 41 -14.45 21.51 2.88
CA GLN A 41 -13.72 21.18 4.12
C GLN A 41 -12.59 20.17 3.89
N ASP A 42 -12.78 19.23 2.96
CA ASP A 42 -11.80 18.23 2.61
C ASP A 42 -11.92 17.76 1.14
N ILE A 43 -10.97 16.93 0.72
CA ILE A 43 -10.90 16.42 -0.66
C ILE A 43 -12.08 15.50 -1.02
N ILE A 44 -12.69 14.83 -0.05
CA ILE A 44 -13.82 13.93 -0.31
C ILE A 44 -15.08 14.77 -0.63
N GLU A 45 -15.32 15.81 0.15
CA GLU A 45 -16.41 16.74 -0.10
C GLU A 45 -16.23 17.45 -1.45
N TYR A 46 -14.99 17.87 -1.77
CA TYR A 46 -14.65 18.41 -3.08
C TYR A 46 -15.02 17.46 -4.20
N ARG A 47 -14.55 16.21 -4.16
CA ARG A 47 -14.85 15.22 -5.20
C ARG A 47 -16.33 14.88 -5.30
N PHE A 48 -17.03 14.84 -4.18
CA PHE A 48 -18.47 14.59 -4.18
C PHE A 48 -19.24 15.73 -4.87
N LEU A 49 -18.91 16.97 -4.56
CA LEU A 49 -19.56 18.14 -5.17
C LEU A 49 -19.22 18.28 -6.67
N LEU A 50 -18.02 17.83 -7.08
CA LEU A 50 -17.65 17.81 -8.50
C LEU A 50 -18.45 16.81 -9.33
N SER A 51 -19.16 15.86 -8.75
CA SER A 51 -19.92 14.87 -9.51
C SER A 51 -21.23 15.43 -10.11
N ASP A 52 -21.63 16.65 -9.77
CA ASP A 52 -22.74 17.32 -10.43
C ASP A 52 -22.37 17.80 -11.83
N GLU A 53 -23.32 17.76 -12.77
CA GLU A 53 -23.12 18.23 -14.17
C GLU A 53 -23.20 19.76 -14.29
N TYR A 54 -23.77 20.44 -13.30
CA TYR A 54 -23.80 21.90 -13.18
C TYR A 54 -23.21 22.33 -11.84
N LEU A 55 -22.23 23.25 -11.89
CA LEU A 55 -21.51 23.74 -10.73
C LEU A 55 -21.50 25.27 -10.69
N GLU A 56 -21.73 25.84 -9.52
CA GLU A 56 -21.36 27.22 -9.19
C GLU A 56 -20.09 27.19 -8.34
N VAL A 57 -18.96 27.58 -8.91
CA VAL A 57 -17.65 27.51 -8.25
C VAL A 57 -17.20 28.91 -7.84
N GLU A 58 -17.08 29.13 -6.52
CA GLU A 58 -16.63 30.41 -5.96
C GLU A 58 -15.13 30.39 -5.73
N ILE A 59 -14.42 31.26 -6.42
CA ILE A 59 -12.95 31.39 -6.41
C ILE A 59 -12.56 32.80 -5.92
N LYS A 60 -11.66 32.87 -4.96
CA LYS A 60 -10.96 34.11 -4.58
C LYS A 60 -9.61 34.16 -5.28
N LYS A 61 -9.45 35.14 -6.14
CA LYS A 61 -8.19 35.40 -6.85
C LYS A 61 -7.10 35.90 -5.91
N ALA A 62 -5.84 35.76 -6.27
CA ALA A 62 -4.69 36.24 -5.51
C ALA A 62 -4.75 37.77 -5.22
N ASN A 63 -5.43 38.54 -6.06
CA ASN A 63 -5.67 39.98 -5.87
C ASN A 63 -6.79 40.29 -4.86
N GLY A 64 -7.46 39.27 -4.30
CA GLY A 64 -8.54 39.36 -3.33
C GLY A 64 -9.94 39.49 -3.91
N GLN A 65 -10.11 39.58 -5.23
CA GLN A 65 -11.41 39.57 -5.90
C GLN A 65 -12.03 38.19 -5.86
N ILE A 66 -13.35 38.14 -5.72
CA ILE A 66 -14.12 36.88 -5.72
C ILE A 66 -14.91 36.80 -7.02
N TYR A 67 -14.85 35.63 -7.66
CA TYR A 67 -15.56 35.30 -8.87
C TYR A 67 -16.40 34.05 -8.63
N ILE A 68 -17.57 34.00 -9.23
CA ILE A 68 -18.43 32.83 -9.29
C ILE A 68 -18.43 32.37 -10.75
N TYR A 69 -18.04 31.13 -10.97
CA TYR A 69 -18.04 30.51 -12.29
C TYR A 69 -19.18 29.51 -12.36
N GLU A 70 -20.05 29.69 -13.35
CA GLU A 70 -21.08 28.72 -13.71
C GLU A 70 -20.49 27.75 -14.72
N ILE A 71 -20.46 26.46 -14.42
CA ILE A 71 -19.80 25.43 -15.20
C ILE A 71 -20.79 24.32 -15.52
N GLU A 72 -20.98 24.05 -16.82
CA GLU A 72 -21.64 22.84 -17.31
C GLU A 72 -20.58 21.86 -17.78
N LYS A 73 -20.63 20.60 -17.32
CA LYS A 73 -19.66 19.55 -17.62
C LYS A 73 -20.30 18.16 -17.62
N GLU A 74 -19.62 17.18 -18.18
CA GLU A 74 -20.02 15.78 -18.03
C GLU A 74 -19.76 15.29 -16.60
N TYR A 75 -20.49 14.25 -16.18
CA TYR A 75 -20.42 13.69 -14.82
C TYR A 75 -18.97 13.34 -14.40
N ASP A 76 -18.19 12.74 -15.31
CA ASP A 76 -16.82 12.26 -15.06
C ASP A 76 -15.73 13.33 -15.28
N ASP A 77 -16.08 14.53 -15.73
CA ASP A 77 -15.10 15.59 -15.93
C ASP A 77 -14.62 16.18 -14.61
N ASP A 78 -13.31 16.40 -14.50
CA ASP A 78 -12.65 17.09 -13.39
C ASP A 78 -12.36 18.55 -13.74
N LEU A 79 -12.34 19.44 -12.74
CA LEU A 79 -11.92 20.83 -12.98
C LEU A 79 -10.48 20.95 -13.47
N GLY A 80 -9.63 19.97 -13.15
CA GLY A 80 -8.22 19.94 -13.50
C GLY A 80 -7.36 20.84 -12.63
N ILE A 81 -7.57 20.79 -11.31
CA ILE A 81 -6.78 21.52 -10.32
C ILE A 81 -6.20 20.57 -9.26
N GLU A 82 -5.05 20.96 -8.72
CA GLU A 82 -4.50 20.37 -7.49
C GLU A 82 -4.38 21.44 -6.40
N PHE A 83 -4.48 21.02 -5.15
CA PHE A 83 -4.34 21.89 -3.99
C PHE A 83 -2.95 21.80 -3.38
N THR A 84 -2.51 22.86 -2.67
CA THR A 84 -1.25 22.86 -1.91
C THR A 84 -1.19 21.76 -0.86
N ASN A 85 -2.37 21.38 -0.34
CA ASN A 85 -2.53 20.20 0.50
C ASN A 85 -3.48 19.20 -0.21
N PRO A 86 -3.01 18.02 -0.64
CA PRO A 86 -3.79 17.06 -1.42
C PRO A 86 -5.10 16.59 -0.77
N ILE A 87 -5.23 16.70 0.56
CA ILE A 87 -6.45 16.34 1.29
C ILE A 87 -7.26 17.56 1.76
N ILE A 88 -6.77 18.77 1.45
CA ILE A 88 -7.40 20.07 1.81
C ILE A 88 -7.43 20.35 3.31
N ASP A 89 -7.25 19.35 4.15
CA ASP A 89 -7.25 19.42 5.62
C ASP A 89 -6.00 18.74 6.20
N GLN A 90 -5.80 18.81 7.50
CA GLN A 90 -4.70 18.09 8.15
C GLN A 90 -5.00 16.60 8.22
N ALA A 91 -4.03 15.77 7.85
CA ALA A 91 -4.16 14.33 7.97
C ALA A 91 -4.32 13.90 9.44
N LYS A 92 -5.27 12.98 9.68
CA LYS A 92 -5.54 12.46 11.03
C LYS A 92 -4.49 11.44 11.42
N SER A 93 -3.72 11.78 12.46
CA SER A 93 -2.70 10.89 12.99
C SER A 93 -3.30 9.82 13.91
N CYS A 94 -2.80 8.60 13.82
CA CYS A 94 -3.20 7.46 14.65
C CYS A 94 -2.85 7.69 16.13
N ARG A 95 -3.82 7.49 17.01
CA ARG A 95 -3.68 7.60 18.48
C ARG A 95 -3.43 6.27 19.18
N ASN A 96 -3.33 5.19 18.42
CA ASN A 96 -3.17 3.85 18.94
C ASN A 96 -1.72 3.57 19.39
N LYS A 97 -1.57 2.59 20.28
CA LYS A 97 -0.28 2.08 20.75
C LYS A 97 -0.24 0.55 20.58
N CYS A 98 -0.48 0.11 19.33
CA CYS A 98 -0.57 -1.31 19.02
C CYS A 98 0.68 -2.06 19.46
N VAL A 99 0.52 -3.25 20.04
CA VAL A 99 1.65 -4.08 20.46
C VAL A 99 2.57 -4.46 19.31
N PHE A 100 2.04 -4.46 18.08
CA PHE A 100 2.71 -4.83 16.83
C PHE A 100 3.03 -3.62 15.93
N CYS A 101 2.84 -2.37 16.39
CA CYS A 101 3.03 -1.18 15.54
C CYS A 101 4.44 -1.14 14.96
N PHE A 102 4.56 -1.18 13.63
CA PHE A 102 5.85 -1.15 12.96
C PHE A 102 6.54 0.22 13.10
N ILE A 103 5.74 1.31 13.06
CA ILE A 103 6.29 2.67 13.19
C ILE A 103 6.93 2.90 14.58
N ASP A 104 6.38 2.28 15.63
CA ASP A 104 6.97 2.37 16.97
C ASP A 104 8.30 1.61 17.10
N GLN A 105 8.67 0.82 16.10
CA GLN A 105 9.92 0.06 16.03
C GLN A 105 10.95 0.73 15.10
N LEU A 106 10.67 1.91 14.56
CA LEU A 106 11.60 2.60 13.68
C LEU A 106 12.69 3.29 14.49
N PRO A 107 13.98 3.12 14.15
CA PRO A 107 15.06 3.89 14.76
C PRO A 107 14.98 5.36 14.36
N LYS A 108 15.64 6.23 15.12
CA LYS A 108 15.74 7.66 14.78
C LYS A 108 16.64 7.85 13.54
N GLY A 109 16.40 8.95 12.79
CA GLY A 109 17.25 9.35 11.67
C GLY A 109 16.85 8.82 10.31
N MET A 110 15.70 8.15 10.20
CA MET A 110 15.11 7.80 8.92
C MET A 110 14.37 8.98 8.31
N ARG A 111 13.90 8.86 7.05
CA ARG A 111 13.11 9.91 6.41
C ARG A 111 11.87 10.26 7.25
N GLU A 112 11.60 11.54 7.41
CA GLU A 112 10.61 12.07 8.35
C GLU A 112 9.20 11.52 8.13
N THR A 113 8.82 11.32 6.87
CA THR A 113 7.49 10.80 6.50
C THR A 113 7.18 9.41 7.06
N LEU A 114 8.19 8.60 7.40
CA LEU A 114 8.00 7.27 7.98
C LEU A 114 7.46 7.29 9.41
N TYR A 115 7.64 8.40 10.13
CA TYR A 115 7.17 8.52 11.52
C TYR A 115 5.72 8.98 11.62
N PHE A 116 5.11 9.36 10.49
CA PHE A 116 3.71 9.70 10.47
C PHE A 116 2.85 8.42 10.58
N LYS A 117 2.10 8.32 11.66
CA LYS A 117 1.15 7.24 11.88
C LYS A 117 -0.19 7.63 11.27
N ASP A 118 -0.46 7.14 10.09
CA ASP A 118 -1.74 7.38 9.42
C ASP A 118 -2.89 6.56 10.04
N ASP A 119 -4.05 7.20 10.19
CA ASP A 119 -5.35 6.57 10.51
C ASP A 119 -6.49 7.44 9.95
N ASP A 120 -6.33 7.93 8.72
CA ASP A 120 -7.24 8.84 8.05
C ASP A 120 -8.05 8.12 6.96
N SER A 121 -9.38 8.12 7.09
CA SER A 121 -10.26 7.47 6.11
C SER A 121 -10.18 8.06 4.71
N ARG A 122 -9.80 9.33 4.58
CA ARG A 122 -9.60 9.98 3.27
C ARG A 122 -8.38 9.39 2.56
N LEU A 123 -7.29 9.15 3.29
CA LEU A 123 -6.10 8.47 2.77
C LEU A 123 -6.36 6.97 2.48
N SER A 124 -7.27 6.34 3.23
CA SER A 124 -7.73 4.99 2.89
C SER A 124 -8.37 4.96 1.50
N PHE A 125 -9.25 5.89 1.20
CA PHE A 125 -9.92 5.96 -0.09
C PHE A 125 -8.99 6.41 -1.23
N LEU A 126 -8.13 7.41 -0.98
CA LEU A 126 -7.29 8.02 -2.01
C LEU A 126 -6.05 7.20 -2.35
N GLN A 127 -5.46 6.53 -1.36
CA GLN A 127 -4.15 5.88 -1.45
C GLN A 127 -4.18 4.39 -1.06
N GLY A 128 -5.33 3.86 -0.63
CA GLY A 128 -5.45 2.48 -0.19
C GLY A 128 -4.93 2.20 1.22
N ASN A 129 -4.67 3.22 2.04
CA ASN A 129 -4.19 3.05 3.41
C ASN A 129 -5.22 2.34 4.30
N PHE A 130 -4.75 1.59 5.29
CA PHE A 130 -5.60 0.86 6.21
C PHE A 130 -5.90 1.67 7.47
N VAL A 131 -7.20 1.85 7.80
CA VAL A 131 -7.65 2.58 8.99
C VAL A 131 -8.14 1.64 10.08
N THR A 132 -7.94 2.05 11.33
CA THR A 132 -8.33 1.22 12.50
C THR A 132 -9.78 1.42 12.94
N LEU A 133 -10.49 2.43 12.45
CA LEU A 133 -11.81 2.88 12.88
C LEU A 133 -11.87 3.31 14.37
N THR A 134 -10.73 3.48 15.03
CA THR A 134 -10.70 3.86 16.47
C THR A 134 -10.61 5.35 16.70
N ASN A 135 -10.21 6.12 15.69
CA ASN A 135 -10.00 7.56 15.76
C ASN A 135 -11.12 8.36 15.05
N MET A 136 -12.17 7.68 14.64
CA MET A 136 -13.31 8.29 13.94
C MET A 136 -14.38 8.75 14.92
N SER A 137 -14.92 9.93 14.66
CA SER A 137 -16.16 10.42 15.27
C SER A 137 -17.40 9.80 14.59
N GLU A 138 -18.57 10.00 15.15
CA GLU A 138 -19.83 9.62 14.50
C GLU A 138 -20.04 10.39 13.18
N ASP A 139 -19.61 11.65 13.11
CA ASP A 139 -19.68 12.46 11.89
C ASP A 139 -18.76 11.91 10.80
N ASP A 140 -17.57 11.44 11.15
CA ASP A 140 -16.68 10.78 10.17
C ASP A 140 -17.32 9.54 9.56
N ILE A 141 -17.96 8.70 10.39
CA ILE A 141 -18.64 7.49 9.91
C ILE A 141 -19.86 7.87 9.04
N ASN A 142 -20.62 8.87 9.45
CA ASN A 142 -21.75 9.37 8.68
C ASN A 142 -21.30 9.98 7.35
N ASN A 143 -20.15 10.65 7.29
CA ASN A 143 -19.58 11.19 6.07
C ASN A 143 -19.12 10.09 5.13
N ILE A 144 -18.51 9.00 5.63
CA ILE A 144 -18.17 7.83 4.81
C ILE A 144 -19.43 7.29 4.11
N ILE A 145 -20.54 7.19 4.86
CA ILE A 145 -21.82 6.69 4.33
C ILE A 145 -22.44 7.69 3.35
N LYS A 146 -22.50 8.98 3.74
CA LYS A 146 -23.09 10.06 2.93
C LYS A 146 -22.40 10.21 1.58
N TYR A 147 -21.08 10.25 1.59
CA TYR A 147 -20.25 10.46 0.39
C TYR A 147 -19.89 9.15 -0.32
N ARG A 148 -20.40 8.01 0.14
CA ARG A 148 -20.15 6.68 -0.42
C ARG A 148 -18.66 6.38 -0.60
N ILE A 149 -17.84 6.68 0.42
CA ILE A 149 -16.40 6.40 0.41
C ILE A 149 -16.19 4.88 0.40
N SER A 150 -15.98 4.33 -0.77
CA SER A 150 -15.94 2.88 -1.02
C SER A 150 -14.97 2.58 -2.19
N PRO A 151 -14.09 1.57 -2.06
CA PRO A 151 -13.88 0.75 -0.87
C PRO A 151 -13.12 1.48 0.24
N ILE A 152 -13.30 1.02 1.49
CA ILE A 152 -12.48 1.42 2.64
C ILE A 152 -11.65 0.23 3.12
N ASN A 153 -10.37 0.46 3.39
CA ASN A 153 -9.45 -0.56 3.87
C ASN A 153 -9.36 -0.51 5.40
N ILE A 154 -9.64 -1.63 6.07
CA ILE A 154 -9.80 -1.68 7.53
C ILE A 154 -8.76 -2.59 8.17
N SER A 155 -7.99 -2.04 9.12
CA SER A 155 -7.12 -2.77 10.04
C SER A 155 -7.95 -3.44 11.12
N VAL A 156 -8.33 -4.69 10.92
CA VAL A 156 -9.22 -5.46 11.80
C VAL A 156 -8.47 -6.07 12.97
N HIS A 157 -7.48 -6.90 12.67
CA HIS A 157 -6.66 -7.73 13.54
C HIS A 157 -7.43 -8.79 14.33
N THR A 158 -8.55 -8.45 14.97
CA THR A 158 -9.51 -9.37 15.58
C THR A 158 -10.87 -8.71 15.78
N THR A 159 -11.95 -9.49 15.70
CA THR A 159 -13.33 -9.07 16.03
C THR A 159 -13.65 -9.23 17.52
N ASN A 160 -12.79 -9.90 18.30
CA ASN A 160 -12.94 -10.01 19.75
C ASN A 160 -12.70 -8.63 20.40
N PRO A 161 -13.73 -8.00 21.01
CA PRO A 161 -13.63 -6.62 21.50
C PRO A 161 -12.53 -6.44 22.56
N GLU A 162 -12.41 -7.37 23.49
CA GLU A 162 -11.45 -7.26 24.60
C GLU A 162 -10.02 -7.55 24.14
N LEU A 163 -9.85 -8.55 23.29
CA LEU A 163 -8.55 -8.82 22.68
C LEU A 163 -8.09 -7.64 21.82
N ARG A 164 -8.99 -7.06 21.02
CA ARG A 164 -8.67 -5.91 20.19
C ARG A 164 -8.23 -4.69 21.00
N LYS A 165 -8.94 -4.39 22.11
CA LYS A 165 -8.52 -3.32 23.03
C LYS A 165 -7.10 -3.58 23.59
N THR A 166 -6.79 -4.82 23.90
CA THR A 166 -5.46 -5.22 24.39
C THR A 166 -4.38 -5.04 23.31
N MET A 167 -4.64 -5.50 22.08
CA MET A 167 -3.68 -5.44 20.96
C MET A 167 -3.43 -4.01 20.49
N ILE A 168 -4.47 -3.19 20.34
CA ILE A 168 -4.39 -1.82 19.81
C ILE A 168 -4.11 -0.80 20.94
N LYS A 169 -4.32 -1.19 22.21
CA LYS A 169 -4.21 -0.30 23.38
C LYS A 169 -5.07 0.95 23.28
N ASN A 170 -6.30 0.78 22.80
CA ASN A 170 -7.30 1.85 22.66
C ASN A 170 -8.65 1.35 23.14
N LYS A 171 -9.29 2.10 24.07
CA LYS A 171 -10.59 1.73 24.66
C LYS A 171 -11.74 1.64 23.66
N PHE A 172 -11.64 2.37 22.55
CA PHE A 172 -12.65 2.37 21.47
C PHE A 172 -12.49 1.21 20.48
N ALA A 173 -11.37 0.48 20.55
CA ALA A 173 -11.06 -0.60 19.61
C ALA A 173 -12.10 -1.74 19.61
N GLY A 174 -12.86 -1.90 20.70
CA GLY A 174 -13.92 -2.90 20.79
C GLY A 174 -15.17 -2.63 19.94
N ASN A 175 -15.33 -1.41 19.42
CA ASN A 175 -16.52 -1.02 18.63
C ASN A 175 -16.42 -1.43 17.14
N LEU A 176 -15.33 -2.05 16.72
CA LEU A 176 -15.05 -2.37 15.32
C LEU A 176 -16.25 -3.00 14.61
N TYR A 177 -16.73 -4.13 15.11
CA TYR A 177 -17.73 -4.93 14.40
C TYR A 177 -19.04 -4.18 14.22
N SER A 178 -19.47 -3.38 15.22
CA SER A 178 -20.68 -2.56 15.10
C SER A 178 -20.54 -1.45 14.05
N ILE A 179 -19.36 -0.86 13.91
CA ILE A 179 -19.08 0.14 12.87
C ILE A 179 -19.08 -0.54 11.50
N MET A 180 -18.40 -1.68 11.35
CA MET A 180 -18.37 -2.44 10.10
C MET A 180 -19.78 -2.91 9.68
N GLN A 181 -20.63 -3.29 10.63
CA GLN A 181 -22.02 -3.64 10.34
C GLN A 181 -22.79 -2.43 9.76
N ARG A 182 -22.63 -1.24 10.34
CA ARG A 182 -23.26 -0.01 9.81
C ARG A 182 -22.76 0.32 8.40
N LEU A 183 -21.46 0.14 8.14
CA LEU A 183 -20.90 0.36 6.81
C LEU A 183 -21.46 -0.67 5.80
N ALA A 184 -21.58 -1.94 6.21
CA ALA A 184 -22.18 -2.98 5.38
C ALA A 184 -23.68 -2.71 5.10
N ASP A 185 -24.45 -2.31 6.10
CA ASP A 185 -25.86 -1.91 5.97
C ASP A 185 -26.03 -0.74 4.99
N ALA A 186 -25.03 0.15 4.93
CA ALA A 186 -24.96 1.26 3.97
C ALA A 186 -24.33 0.87 2.62
N GLN A 187 -24.04 -0.41 2.40
CA GLN A 187 -23.45 -0.96 1.16
C GLN A 187 -22.05 -0.41 0.83
N ILE A 188 -21.25 -0.05 1.84
CA ILE A 188 -19.86 0.35 1.68
C ILE A 188 -19.00 -0.90 1.59
N GLN A 189 -18.20 -1.00 0.52
CA GLN A 189 -17.23 -2.09 0.33
C GLN A 189 -16.04 -1.93 1.28
N MET A 190 -15.59 -3.04 1.86
CA MET A 190 -14.51 -3.08 2.84
C MET A 190 -13.49 -4.16 2.47
N ASN A 191 -12.20 -3.81 2.48
CA ASN A 191 -11.11 -4.78 2.46
C ASN A 191 -10.47 -4.83 3.85
N CYS A 192 -10.23 -6.02 4.37
CA CYS A 192 -9.78 -6.21 5.73
C CYS A 192 -8.31 -6.68 5.80
N GLN A 193 -7.57 -6.16 6.79
CA GLN A 193 -6.21 -6.62 7.09
C GLN A 193 -6.16 -7.15 8.52
N ILE A 194 -5.45 -8.26 8.69
CA ILE A 194 -5.18 -8.92 9.97
C ILE A 194 -3.67 -9.06 10.11
N VAL A 195 -3.04 -8.27 10.98
CA VAL A 195 -1.67 -8.54 11.41
C VAL A 195 -1.73 -9.67 12.42
N LEU A 196 -1.25 -10.86 12.05
CA LEU A 196 -1.23 -12.03 12.92
C LEU A 196 -0.04 -11.98 13.87
N CYS A 197 -0.34 -12.09 15.14
CA CYS A 197 0.62 -12.15 16.24
C CYS A 197 0.46 -13.48 16.96
N PRO A 198 1.45 -14.40 16.89
CA PRO A 198 1.38 -15.67 17.59
C PRO A 198 1.04 -15.50 19.08
N GLY A 199 0.09 -16.32 19.57
CA GLY A 199 -0.38 -16.26 20.96
C GLY A 199 -1.35 -15.13 21.28
N TYR A 200 -1.71 -14.28 20.31
CA TYR A 200 -2.73 -13.23 20.47
C TYR A 200 -3.98 -13.53 19.65
N ASN A 201 -3.89 -13.40 18.33
CA ASN A 201 -5.03 -13.45 17.41
C ASN A 201 -4.90 -14.53 16.33
N ASP A 202 -4.00 -15.49 16.52
CA ASP A 202 -3.84 -16.71 15.73
C ASP A 202 -4.86 -17.79 16.11
N LYS A 203 -4.83 -18.92 15.42
CA LYS A 203 -5.64 -20.11 15.69
C LYS A 203 -7.14 -19.81 15.81
N GLU A 204 -7.76 -20.15 16.95
CA GLU A 204 -9.21 -20.01 17.17
C GLU A 204 -9.69 -18.54 17.03
N GLU A 205 -8.85 -17.58 17.41
CA GLU A 205 -9.20 -16.15 17.25
C GLU A 205 -9.15 -15.71 15.79
N LEU A 206 -8.24 -16.27 14.96
CA LEU A 206 -8.26 -16.06 13.52
C LEU A 206 -9.55 -16.62 12.90
N GLU A 207 -9.90 -17.86 13.23
CA GLU A 207 -11.11 -18.53 12.73
C GLU A 207 -12.37 -17.76 13.11
N ARG A 208 -12.47 -17.32 14.37
CA ARG A 208 -13.53 -16.45 14.85
C ARG A 208 -13.61 -15.15 14.05
N THR A 209 -12.49 -14.47 13.89
CA THR A 209 -12.42 -13.19 13.17
C THR A 209 -12.88 -13.35 11.74
N VAL A 210 -12.36 -14.33 11.02
CA VAL A 210 -12.75 -14.61 9.63
C VAL A 210 -14.24 -14.97 9.55
N SER A 211 -14.75 -15.78 10.49
CA SER A 211 -16.17 -16.15 10.53
C SER A 211 -17.08 -14.94 10.77
N ASP A 212 -16.67 -13.99 11.60
CA ASP A 212 -17.44 -12.77 11.83
C ASP A 212 -17.42 -11.85 10.60
N LEU A 213 -16.27 -11.70 9.96
CA LEU A 213 -16.13 -10.90 8.74
C LEU A 213 -16.94 -11.48 7.58
N ALA A 214 -16.97 -12.82 7.44
CA ALA A 214 -17.72 -13.51 6.39
C ALA A 214 -19.25 -13.28 6.49
N LYS A 215 -19.79 -12.99 7.68
CA LYS A 215 -21.21 -12.62 7.85
C LYS A 215 -21.55 -11.27 7.21
N LEU A 216 -20.56 -10.43 6.94
CA LEU A 216 -20.71 -9.13 6.29
C LEU A 216 -20.47 -9.19 4.78
N TYR A 217 -20.21 -10.38 4.21
CA TYR A 217 -20.11 -10.57 2.76
C TYR A 217 -21.46 -10.23 2.09
N PRO A 218 -21.52 -9.56 0.91
CA PRO A 218 -20.39 -9.20 0.03
C PRO A 218 -19.74 -7.84 0.35
N TYR A 219 -20.18 -7.11 1.37
CA TYR A 219 -19.62 -5.79 1.67
C TYR A 219 -18.24 -5.85 2.32
N VAL A 220 -17.94 -6.86 3.11
CA VAL A 220 -16.55 -7.26 3.35
C VAL A 220 -16.15 -8.14 2.18
N ASN A 221 -15.34 -7.57 1.29
CA ASN A 221 -14.95 -8.17 0.04
C ASN A 221 -13.96 -9.32 0.24
N SER A 222 -12.93 -9.04 1.03
CA SER A 222 -11.91 -10.04 1.41
C SER A 222 -11.13 -9.62 2.64
N ALA A 223 -10.38 -10.55 3.21
CA ALA A 223 -9.42 -10.30 4.27
C ALA A 223 -8.02 -10.79 3.89
N ALA A 224 -6.98 -10.03 4.25
CA ALA A 224 -5.60 -10.49 4.18
C ALA A 224 -5.05 -10.71 5.58
N ALA A 225 -4.33 -11.79 5.80
CA ALA A 225 -3.56 -12.02 7.01
C ALA A 225 -2.07 -11.93 6.68
N VAL A 226 -1.36 -11.06 7.42
CA VAL A 226 0.07 -10.83 7.28
C VAL A 226 0.78 -11.17 8.59
N PRO A 227 1.98 -11.75 8.60
CA PRO A 227 2.71 -12.03 9.83
C PRO A 227 3.19 -10.74 10.47
N VAL A 228 3.26 -10.71 11.79
CA VAL A 228 3.84 -9.57 12.50
C VAL A 228 5.32 -9.42 12.17
N GLY A 229 5.72 -8.22 11.75
CA GLY A 229 7.11 -7.85 11.56
C GLY A 229 7.73 -7.34 12.86
N ILE A 230 8.89 -7.90 13.23
CA ILE A 230 9.61 -7.55 14.46
C ILE A 230 11.01 -7.09 14.10
N THR A 231 11.32 -5.81 14.40
CA THR A 231 12.66 -5.25 14.21
C THR A 231 13.52 -5.42 15.47
N LYS A 232 14.83 -5.22 15.36
CA LYS A 232 15.74 -5.18 16.49
C LYS A 232 15.59 -3.96 17.40
N HIS A 233 14.75 -2.98 17.02
CA HIS A 233 14.55 -1.70 17.73
C HIS A 233 13.28 -1.71 18.58
N ARG A 234 13.16 -2.67 19.50
CA ARG A 234 11.95 -2.89 20.32
C ARG A 234 12.17 -2.78 21.84
N GLU A 235 13.22 -2.13 22.31
CA GLU A 235 13.62 -2.14 23.71
C GLU A 235 12.51 -1.72 24.70
N HIS A 236 11.53 -0.92 24.25
CA HIS A 236 10.45 -0.39 25.09
C HIS A 236 9.06 -0.90 24.70
N LEU A 237 8.98 -1.91 23.83
CA LEU A 237 7.73 -2.47 23.35
C LEU A 237 7.48 -3.87 23.94
N PRO A 238 6.22 -4.32 24.02
CA PRO A 238 5.90 -5.66 24.49
C PRO A 238 6.60 -6.74 23.67
N ASN A 239 7.05 -7.79 24.33
CA ASN A 239 7.58 -8.95 23.63
C ASN A 239 6.47 -9.59 22.77
N LEU A 240 6.82 -9.92 21.54
CA LEU A 240 5.99 -10.67 20.60
C LEU A 240 6.79 -11.85 20.09
N GLU A 241 6.10 -12.94 19.83
CA GLU A 241 6.66 -14.07 19.10
C GLU A 241 6.53 -13.83 17.60
N ILE A 242 7.47 -14.36 16.81
CA ILE A 242 7.41 -14.39 15.35
C ILE A 242 6.98 -15.78 14.88
N PHE A 243 6.40 -15.82 13.71
CA PHE A 243 6.16 -17.08 13.04
C PHE A 243 7.48 -17.77 12.67
N ASN A 244 7.48 -19.07 12.65
CA ASN A 244 8.55 -19.93 12.14
C ASN A 244 7.97 -20.90 11.11
N GLU A 245 8.80 -21.72 10.50
CA GLU A 245 8.39 -22.68 9.46
C GLU A 245 7.19 -23.53 9.90
N LYS A 246 7.21 -24.05 11.12
CA LYS A 246 6.14 -24.88 11.65
C LYS A 246 4.84 -24.10 11.87
N THR A 247 4.90 -22.97 12.56
CA THR A 247 3.71 -22.19 12.92
C THR A 247 3.12 -21.50 11.69
N ALA A 248 3.94 -21.09 10.73
CA ALA A 248 3.48 -20.60 9.44
C ALA A 248 2.76 -21.72 8.65
N GLY A 249 3.31 -22.95 8.64
CA GLY A 249 2.66 -24.10 8.01
C GLY A 249 1.32 -24.45 8.65
N GLU A 250 1.22 -24.44 9.98
CA GLU A 250 -0.03 -24.64 10.72
C GLU A 250 -1.09 -23.57 10.34
N THR A 251 -0.66 -22.33 10.15
CA THR A 251 -1.56 -21.22 9.72
C THR A 251 -2.05 -21.44 8.29
N ILE A 252 -1.17 -21.88 7.39
CA ILE A 252 -1.57 -22.23 6.00
C ILE A 252 -2.60 -23.35 6.02
N ASP A 253 -2.33 -24.45 6.73
CA ASP A 253 -3.27 -25.59 6.83
C ASP A 253 -4.64 -25.16 7.39
N GLN A 254 -4.67 -24.19 8.30
CA GLN A 254 -5.90 -23.62 8.85
C GLN A 254 -6.66 -22.80 7.79
N VAL A 255 -5.95 -21.94 7.07
CA VAL A 255 -6.55 -21.04 6.07
C VAL A 255 -7.03 -21.85 4.84
N GLU A 256 -6.35 -22.90 4.44
CA GLU A 256 -6.80 -23.81 3.38
C GLU A 256 -8.17 -24.44 3.71
N LYS A 257 -8.40 -24.83 4.96
CA LYS A 257 -9.72 -25.31 5.40
C LYS A 257 -10.79 -24.22 5.34
N LEU A 258 -10.43 -22.97 5.65
CA LEU A 258 -11.33 -21.82 5.50
C LEU A 258 -11.61 -21.54 4.03
N HIS A 259 -10.63 -21.69 3.12
CA HIS A 259 -10.83 -21.60 1.67
C HIS A 259 -11.87 -22.62 1.20
N GLU A 260 -11.72 -23.88 1.59
CA GLU A 260 -12.69 -24.94 1.23
C GLU A 260 -14.11 -24.66 1.73
N LYS A 261 -14.22 -24.07 2.93
CA LYS A 261 -15.48 -23.67 3.51
C LYS A 261 -16.12 -22.53 2.73
N TYR A 262 -15.40 -21.41 2.56
CA TYR A 262 -15.96 -20.19 1.99
C TYR A 262 -16.14 -20.27 0.47
N LEU A 263 -15.36 -21.06 -0.24
CA LEU A 263 -15.64 -21.39 -1.64
C LEU A 263 -17.02 -22.05 -1.81
N LYS A 264 -17.44 -22.90 -0.86
CA LYS A 264 -18.78 -23.55 -0.87
C LYS A 264 -19.88 -22.59 -0.42
N GLU A 265 -19.62 -21.77 0.58
CA GLU A 265 -20.64 -20.89 1.21
C GLU A 265 -20.83 -19.57 0.48
N LEU A 266 -19.73 -18.97 -0.02
CA LEU A 266 -19.70 -17.62 -0.57
C LEU A 266 -19.27 -17.56 -2.04
N GLY A 267 -18.67 -18.62 -2.57
CA GLY A 267 -18.10 -18.65 -3.92
C GLY A 267 -16.74 -17.95 -4.06
N THR A 268 -16.08 -17.62 -2.95
CA THR A 268 -14.76 -16.99 -2.86
C THR A 268 -13.95 -17.63 -1.74
N ARG A 269 -12.60 -17.59 -1.81
CA ARG A 269 -11.71 -17.99 -0.72
C ARG A 269 -11.81 -17.05 0.49
N PHE A 270 -12.18 -15.82 0.25
CA PHE A 270 -12.48 -14.77 1.23
C PHE A 270 -11.29 -14.29 2.09
N ILE A 271 -10.46 -15.20 2.64
CA ILE A 271 -9.25 -14.88 3.41
C ILE A 271 -8.00 -15.29 2.63
N PHE A 272 -6.98 -14.43 2.59
CA PHE A 272 -5.72 -14.71 1.91
C PHE A 272 -4.56 -14.46 2.86
N LEU A 273 -3.55 -15.34 2.82
CA LEU A 273 -2.28 -15.13 3.49
C LEU A 273 -1.32 -14.36 2.57
N SER A 274 -0.49 -13.47 3.14
CA SER A 274 0.62 -12.89 2.39
C SER A 274 1.60 -13.97 1.95
N ASP A 275 2.30 -13.72 0.84
CA ASP A 275 3.32 -14.62 0.29
C ASP A 275 4.38 -15.01 1.34
N GLU A 276 4.63 -14.13 2.32
CA GLU A 276 5.61 -14.35 3.38
C GLU A 276 5.30 -15.59 4.23
N PHE A 277 4.02 -15.93 4.47
CA PHE A 277 3.67 -17.17 5.17
C PHE A 277 4.13 -18.41 4.42
N TYR A 278 3.91 -18.45 3.11
CA TYR A 278 4.29 -19.57 2.26
C TYR A 278 5.82 -19.71 2.16
N VAL A 279 6.52 -18.57 2.06
CA VAL A 279 8.00 -18.53 2.05
C VAL A 279 8.56 -19.05 3.38
N MET A 280 8.05 -18.57 4.52
CA MET A 280 8.48 -19.04 5.84
C MET A 280 8.24 -20.52 6.07
N ALA A 281 7.10 -21.02 5.58
CA ALA A 281 6.74 -22.44 5.70
C ALA A 281 7.40 -23.34 4.67
N ASN A 282 8.20 -22.79 3.75
CA ASN A 282 8.76 -23.48 2.59
C ASN A 282 7.65 -24.27 1.81
N ARG A 283 6.49 -23.62 1.63
CA ARG A 283 5.32 -24.15 0.93
C ARG A 283 5.15 -23.47 -0.43
N LYS A 284 4.52 -24.19 -1.38
CA LYS A 284 4.13 -23.62 -2.66
C LYS A 284 3.09 -22.53 -2.44
N LEU A 285 3.23 -21.41 -3.16
CA LEU A 285 2.22 -20.35 -3.27
C LEU A 285 0.94 -20.89 -3.93
N LEU A 286 -0.17 -20.20 -3.74
CA LEU A 286 -1.39 -20.45 -4.51
C LEU A 286 -1.12 -20.23 -6.00
N ASP A 287 -1.85 -20.93 -6.86
CA ASP A 287 -1.78 -20.69 -8.30
C ASP A 287 -2.40 -19.31 -8.65
N TYR A 288 -1.98 -18.71 -9.75
CA TYR A 288 -2.35 -17.35 -10.17
C TYR A 288 -3.86 -17.07 -10.09
N ASP A 289 -4.68 -17.99 -10.62
CA ASP A 289 -6.13 -17.83 -10.66
C ASP A 289 -6.80 -17.97 -9.28
N GLU A 290 -6.11 -18.58 -8.32
CA GLU A 290 -6.60 -18.77 -6.97
C GLU A 290 -6.57 -17.50 -6.11
N TYR A 291 -5.82 -16.45 -6.54
CA TYR A 291 -5.81 -15.13 -5.89
C TYR A 291 -7.00 -14.23 -6.25
N GLU A 292 -7.93 -14.73 -7.09
CA GLU A 292 -9.23 -14.09 -7.38
C GLU A 292 -9.11 -12.60 -7.76
N GLY A 293 -8.15 -12.29 -8.65
CA GLY A 293 -7.93 -10.92 -9.14
C GLY A 293 -7.00 -10.05 -8.26
N PHE A 294 -6.34 -10.64 -7.26
CA PHE A 294 -5.32 -9.96 -6.44
C PHE A 294 -5.84 -8.76 -5.64
N ILE A 295 -7.06 -8.84 -5.08
CA ILE A 295 -7.70 -7.77 -4.31
C ILE A 295 -6.84 -7.30 -3.13
N GLN A 296 -6.03 -8.20 -2.55
CA GLN A 296 -5.17 -7.94 -1.40
C GLN A 296 -3.68 -7.76 -1.77
N PHE A 297 -3.40 -7.35 -3.01
CA PHE A 297 -2.05 -7.25 -3.55
C PHE A 297 -1.11 -6.38 -2.68
N GLU A 298 -1.59 -5.22 -2.23
CA GLU A 298 -0.82 -4.29 -1.39
C GLU A 298 -0.48 -4.86 0.01
N ASN A 299 -1.13 -5.94 0.41
CA ASN A 299 -0.80 -6.71 1.61
C ASN A 299 0.24 -7.81 1.37
N GLY A 300 0.90 -7.82 0.21
CA GLY A 300 1.87 -8.85 -0.14
C GLY A 300 1.23 -10.19 -0.49
N VAL A 301 -0.02 -10.19 -0.97
CA VAL A 301 -0.77 -11.39 -1.36
C VAL A 301 -0.64 -11.62 -2.85
N GLY A 302 0.03 -12.69 -3.25
CA GLY A 302 0.17 -13.10 -4.63
C GLY A 302 1.14 -12.28 -5.46
N MET A 303 1.97 -11.46 -4.84
CA MET A 303 2.96 -10.64 -5.54
C MET A 303 3.95 -11.47 -6.35
N ILE A 304 4.42 -12.56 -5.78
CA ILE A 304 5.39 -13.47 -6.40
C ILE A 304 4.72 -14.22 -7.56
N SER A 305 3.57 -14.83 -7.32
CA SER A 305 2.83 -15.61 -8.32
C SER A 305 2.43 -14.75 -9.53
N LYS A 306 2.04 -13.50 -9.28
CA LYS A 306 1.71 -12.54 -10.34
C LYS A 306 2.92 -12.18 -11.19
N LEU A 307 4.04 -11.82 -10.55
CA LEU A 307 5.27 -11.46 -11.24
C LEU A 307 5.81 -12.65 -12.08
N GLU A 308 5.83 -13.85 -11.51
CA GLU A 308 6.24 -15.08 -12.20
C GLU A 308 5.40 -15.34 -13.45
N ARG A 309 4.07 -15.26 -13.33
CA ARG A 309 3.15 -15.45 -14.46
C ARG A 309 3.38 -14.40 -15.55
N GLU A 310 3.49 -13.14 -15.19
CA GLU A 310 3.70 -12.05 -16.15
C GLU A 310 5.04 -12.17 -16.87
N ILE A 311 6.14 -12.51 -16.17
CA ILE A 311 7.44 -12.77 -16.79
C ILE A 311 7.34 -13.95 -17.76
N HIS A 312 6.71 -15.03 -17.35
CA HIS A 312 6.54 -16.22 -18.20
C HIS A 312 5.76 -15.88 -19.48
N ASP A 313 4.69 -15.09 -19.37
CA ASP A 313 3.92 -14.66 -20.54
C ASP A 313 4.71 -13.71 -21.45
N CYS A 314 5.51 -12.80 -20.90
CA CYS A 314 6.44 -11.99 -21.67
C CYS A 314 7.47 -12.83 -22.45
N LEU A 315 8.05 -13.84 -21.78
CA LEU A 315 9.05 -14.72 -22.41
C LEU A 315 8.48 -15.60 -23.53
N LYS A 316 7.16 -15.94 -23.50
CA LYS A 316 6.51 -16.68 -24.59
C LYS A 316 6.45 -15.89 -25.89
N VAL A 317 6.23 -14.58 -25.81
CA VAL A 317 6.08 -13.69 -26.98
C VAL A 317 7.37 -12.96 -27.37
N LEU A 318 8.43 -13.10 -26.55
CA LEU A 318 9.69 -12.43 -26.75
C LEU A 318 10.39 -12.93 -28.03
N SER A 319 10.67 -12.04 -28.97
CA SER A 319 11.55 -12.29 -30.11
C SER A 319 13.00 -12.04 -29.74
N THR A 320 13.84 -13.06 -29.79
CA THR A 320 15.27 -13.00 -29.42
C THR A 320 16.14 -12.35 -30.51
N GLU A 321 15.62 -12.08 -31.71
CA GLU A 321 16.38 -11.49 -32.83
C GLU A 321 16.92 -10.06 -32.55
N LYS A 322 16.43 -9.40 -31.52
CA LYS A 322 16.83 -8.02 -31.16
C LYS A 322 17.84 -7.93 -30.02
N ILE A 323 18.24 -9.04 -29.41
CA ILE A 323 19.17 -9.06 -28.27
C ILE A 323 20.57 -9.34 -28.85
N ASN A 324 21.25 -8.28 -29.28
CA ASN A 324 22.51 -8.39 -30.03
C ASN A 324 23.79 -8.09 -29.21
N LYS A 325 23.71 -7.99 -27.88
CA LYS A 325 24.89 -7.72 -27.04
C LYS A 325 24.91 -8.65 -25.84
N SER A 326 26.08 -9.22 -25.59
CA SER A 326 26.34 -9.87 -24.31
C SER A 326 26.26 -8.82 -23.21
N LYS A 327 25.42 -9.07 -22.20
CA LYS A 327 25.13 -8.16 -21.09
C LYS A 327 25.24 -8.90 -19.76
N LYS A 328 25.96 -8.30 -18.80
CA LYS A 328 26.03 -8.81 -17.43
C LYS A 328 25.39 -7.81 -16.50
N VAL A 329 24.39 -8.25 -15.75
CA VAL A 329 23.60 -7.42 -14.83
C VAL A 329 23.37 -8.11 -13.49
N SER A 330 23.02 -7.33 -12.50
CA SER A 330 22.74 -7.84 -11.16
C SER A 330 21.36 -7.40 -10.66
N ILE A 331 20.76 -8.22 -9.82
CA ILE A 331 19.50 -7.92 -9.14
C ILE A 331 19.72 -8.06 -7.63
N ALA A 332 19.43 -7.01 -6.86
CA ALA A 332 19.39 -7.06 -5.40
C ALA A 332 17.96 -7.18 -4.90
N THR A 333 17.71 -8.13 -4.01
CA THR A 333 16.37 -8.37 -3.45
C THR A 333 16.44 -8.85 -2.01
N GLY A 334 15.34 -8.76 -1.27
CA GLY A 334 15.24 -9.28 0.10
C GLY A 334 15.26 -10.81 0.16
N HIS A 335 15.41 -11.32 1.37
CA HIS A 335 15.49 -12.77 1.60
C HIS A 335 14.25 -13.53 1.08
N SER A 336 13.05 -13.03 1.38
CA SER A 336 11.80 -13.71 1.01
C SER A 336 11.62 -13.90 -0.49
N ALA A 337 12.07 -12.92 -1.31
CA ALA A 337 11.89 -12.98 -2.76
C ALA A 337 13.07 -13.65 -3.49
N TYR A 338 14.20 -13.89 -2.82
CA TYR A 338 15.46 -14.28 -3.46
C TYR A 338 15.37 -15.52 -4.35
N GLU A 339 14.86 -16.64 -3.84
CA GLU A 339 14.81 -17.89 -4.61
C GLU A 339 13.87 -17.78 -5.81
N PHE A 340 12.77 -17.04 -5.68
CA PHE A 340 11.83 -16.80 -6.78
C PHE A 340 12.44 -15.91 -7.87
N ILE A 341 13.05 -14.79 -7.48
CA ILE A 341 13.74 -13.90 -8.45
C ILE A 341 14.89 -14.63 -9.14
N LYS A 342 15.61 -15.50 -8.44
CA LYS A 342 16.67 -16.33 -9.01
C LYS A 342 16.13 -17.36 -10.02
N ALA A 343 14.96 -17.96 -9.74
CA ALA A 343 14.30 -18.85 -10.69
C ALA A 343 13.86 -18.08 -11.95
N MET A 344 13.21 -16.92 -11.78
CA MET A 344 12.80 -16.05 -12.89
C MET A 344 13.99 -15.57 -13.73
N ALA A 345 15.11 -15.20 -13.09
CA ALA A 345 16.35 -14.83 -13.78
C ALA A 345 16.90 -16.00 -14.63
N LYS A 346 16.83 -17.22 -14.09
CA LYS A 346 17.22 -18.42 -14.84
C LYS A 346 16.35 -18.65 -16.08
N ASP A 347 15.06 -18.41 -15.98
CA ASP A 347 14.14 -18.54 -17.11
C ASP A 347 14.45 -17.50 -18.20
N ILE A 348 14.75 -16.26 -17.80
CA ILE A 348 15.19 -15.20 -18.72
C ILE A 348 16.50 -15.59 -19.41
N MET A 349 17.52 -16.03 -18.65
CA MET A 349 18.81 -16.47 -19.21
C MET A 349 18.66 -17.68 -20.15
N SER A 350 17.73 -18.59 -19.83
CA SER A 350 17.44 -19.75 -20.72
C SER A 350 16.86 -19.33 -22.06
N LYS A 351 16.10 -18.25 -22.11
CA LYS A 351 15.53 -17.67 -23.33
C LYS A 351 16.52 -16.74 -24.04
N CYS A 352 17.39 -16.08 -23.29
CA CYS A 352 18.37 -15.07 -23.75
C CYS A 352 19.77 -15.43 -23.25
N PRO A 353 20.49 -16.38 -23.92
CA PRO A 353 21.78 -16.90 -23.43
C PRO A 353 22.91 -15.88 -23.37
N ASP A 354 22.78 -14.76 -24.09
CA ASP A 354 23.75 -13.67 -24.10
C ASP A 354 23.62 -12.71 -22.90
N VAL A 355 22.63 -12.94 -22.04
CA VAL A 355 22.40 -12.15 -20.83
C VAL A 355 22.80 -12.97 -19.60
N GLU A 356 23.77 -12.46 -18.82
CA GLU A 356 24.16 -13.01 -17.52
C GLU A 356 23.46 -12.19 -16.42
N ILE A 357 22.69 -12.86 -15.56
CA ILE A 357 21.97 -12.23 -14.45
C ILE A 357 22.45 -12.82 -13.14
N ASN A 358 23.05 -11.99 -12.30
CA ASN A 358 23.44 -12.35 -10.94
C ASN A 358 22.38 -11.85 -9.96
N VAL A 359 21.82 -12.73 -9.14
CA VAL A 359 20.84 -12.35 -8.12
C VAL A 359 21.50 -12.37 -6.74
N TYR A 360 21.41 -11.26 -6.03
CA TYR A 360 21.98 -11.09 -4.70
C TYR A 360 20.88 -10.96 -3.64
N LYS A 361 20.99 -11.83 -2.64
CA LYS A 361 20.17 -11.79 -1.45
C LYS A 361 20.74 -10.76 -0.48
N ILE A 362 19.97 -9.72 -0.17
CA ILE A 362 20.35 -8.71 0.81
C ILE A 362 19.72 -9.07 2.16
N ILE A 363 20.55 -9.20 3.16
CA ILE A 363 20.12 -9.38 4.55
C ILE A 363 19.83 -8.01 5.15
N ASN A 364 18.68 -7.85 5.77
CA ASN A 364 18.34 -6.62 6.45
C ASN A 364 19.06 -6.51 7.78
N ASN A 365 20.25 -5.91 7.79
CA ASN A 365 21.01 -5.65 9.01
C ASN A 365 20.49 -4.39 9.72
N PHE A 366 19.83 -3.50 8.98
CA PHE A 366 19.33 -2.24 9.52
C PHE A 366 18.18 -2.45 10.51
N PHE A 367 17.15 -3.19 10.10
CA PHE A 367 16.01 -3.51 10.97
C PHE A 367 16.16 -4.83 11.74
N GLY A 368 17.04 -5.70 11.32
CA GLY A 368 17.21 -7.05 11.82
C GLY A 368 16.89 -8.11 10.76
N ASP A 369 17.53 -9.28 10.85
CA ASP A 369 17.45 -10.38 9.90
C ASP A 369 16.09 -11.08 9.85
N THR A 370 15.24 -10.83 10.84
CA THR A 370 13.83 -11.24 10.86
C THR A 370 12.95 -10.46 9.90
N ILE A 371 13.43 -9.31 9.40
CA ILE A 371 12.76 -8.52 8.37
C ILE A 371 13.28 -8.95 7.01
N THR A 372 12.48 -9.71 6.27
CA THR A 372 12.91 -10.46 5.08
C THR A 372 12.41 -9.89 3.76
N VAL A 373 11.45 -8.96 3.82
CA VAL A 373 10.80 -8.37 2.63
C VAL A 373 11.70 -7.33 1.95
N SER A 374 11.66 -7.29 0.62
CA SER A 374 12.50 -6.38 -0.17
C SER A 374 12.23 -4.90 0.10
N GLY A 375 10.97 -4.52 0.29
CA GLY A 375 10.58 -3.11 0.49
C GLY A 375 11.11 -2.46 1.77
N LEU A 376 11.71 -3.23 2.68
CA LEU A 376 12.33 -2.73 3.91
C LEU A 376 13.87 -2.78 3.90
N ILE A 377 14.49 -3.14 2.78
CA ILE A 377 15.93 -3.07 2.59
C ILE A 377 16.37 -1.60 2.44
N THR A 378 17.44 -1.23 3.12
CA THR A 378 18.01 0.12 3.05
C THR A 378 19.14 0.20 2.02
N ALA A 379 19.48 1.40 1.57
CA ALA A 379 20.65 1.61 0.71
C ALA A 379 21.95 1.20 1.43
N THR A 380 22.05 1.47 2.73
CA THR A 380 23.18 1.04 3.56
C THR A 380 23.36 -0.48 3.52
N ASP A 381 22.28 -1.26 3.63
CA ASP A 381 22.35 -2.73 3.54
C ASP A 381 22.88 -3.20 2.17
N ILE A 382 22.48 -2.52 1.08
CA ILE A 382 22.95 -2.82 -0.28
C ILE A 382 24.45 -2.50 -0.41
N ILE A 383 24.88 -1.31 -0.01
CA ILE A 383 26.27 -0.87 -0.09
C ILE A 383 27.18 -1.84 0.67
N ASP A 384 26.85 -2.14 1.92
CA ASP A 384 27.70 -2.95 2.79
C ASP A 384 27.89 -4.39 2.26
N GLN A 385 26.88 -4.93 1.59
CA GLN A 385 26.90 -6.32 1.12
C GLN A 385 27.36 -6.47 -0.33
N LEU A 386 27.30 -5.42 -1.14
CA LEU A 386 27.58 -5.51 -2.57
C LEU A 386 28.78 -4.70 -3.06
N LYS A 387 29.36 -3.78 -2.27
CA LYS A 387 30.44 -2.88 -2.69
C LYS A 387 31.69 -3.57 -3.29
N ASP A 388 31.94 -4.83 -2.89
CA ASP A 388 33.12 -5.60 -3.35
C ASP A 388 32.70 -6.71 -4.34
N LYS A 389 31.49 -6.68 -4.91
CA LYS A 389 30.98 -7.66 -5.86
C LYS A 389 31.11 -7.17 -7.29
N ASP A 390 31.33 -8.10 -8.22
CA ASP A 390 31.22 -7.82 -9.64
C ASP A 390 29.76 -7.82 -10.06
N LEU A 391 29.18 -6.61 -10.16
CA LEU A 391 27.76 -6.40 -10.43
C LEU A 391 27.43 -6.31 -11.93
N GLY A 392 28.45 -6.26 -12.80
CA GLY A 392 28.25 -6.06 -14.24
C GLY A 392 27.89 -4.58 -14.58
N GLU A 393 27.00 -4.37 -15.54
CA GLU A 393 26.72 -3.05 -16.11
C GLU A 393 25.65 -2.28 -15.29
N THR A 394 24.67 -2.98 -14.74
CA THR A 394 23.50 -2.38 -14.04
C THR A 394 23.11 -3.21 -12.84
N LEU A 395 22.77 -2.53 -11.75
CA LEU A 395 22.14 -3.14 -10.56
C LEU A 395 20.64 -2.83 -10.56
N TYR A 396 19.81 -3.84 -10.71
CA TYR A 396 18.36 -3.72 -10.59
C TYR A 396 17.90 -3.93 -9.16
N ILE A 397 16.95 -3.11 -8.72
CA ILE A 397 16.33 -3.20 -7.40
C ILE A 397 14.80 -3.14 -7.53
N PRO A 398 14.02 -3.75 -6.63
CA PRO A 398 12.58 -3.52 -6.57
C PRO A 398 12.23 -2.05 -6.27
N ARG A 399 11.28 -1.48 -7.03
CA ARG A 399 10.85 -0.08 -6.86
C ARG A 399 10.30 0.21 -5.46
N ASN A 400 9.73 -0.78 -4.78
CA ASN A 400 9.20 -0.65 -3.42
C ASN A 400 10.26 -0.48 -2.32
N MET A 401 11.56 -0.56 -2.63
CA MET A 401 12.63 -0.11 -1.73
C MET A 401 12.68 1.41 -1.59
N LEU A 402 12.09 2.14 -2.56
CA LEU A 402 12.08 3.60 -2.61
C LEU A 402 10.73 4.16 -2.19
N LYS A 403 10.70 5.42 -1.77
CA LYS A 403 9.45 6.16 -1.53
C LYS A 403 8.62 6.22 -2.82
N ALA A 404 7.29 6.24 -2.72
CA ALA A 404 6.38 6.13 -3.87
C ALA A 404 6.75 7.10 -4.99
N ASP A 405 6.71 8.35 -4.85
CA ASP A 405 6.93 9.34 -5.92
C ASP A 405 8.34 9.97 -5.90
N GLU A 406 9.25 9.42 -5.11
CA GLU A 406 10.61 9.93 -4.95
C GLU A 406 11.64 8.79 -5.02
N GLU A 407 12.85 9.11 -5.46
CA GLU A 407 13.96 8.17 -5.55
C GLU A 407 14.83 8.19 -4.29
N ILE A 408 14.21 7.93 -3.12
CA ILE A 408 14.86 7.95 -1.83
C ILE A 408 14.53 6.70 -1.01
N PHE A 409 15.55 6.08 -0.43
CA PHE A 409 15.44 4.92 0.45
C PHE A 409 14.92 5.30 1.84
N LEU A 410 14.69 4.29 2.68
CA LEU A 410 14.21 4.46 4.05
C LEU A 410 15.21 5.20 4.95
N ASP A 411 16.50 5.04 4.69
CA ASP A 411 17.64 5.61 5.42
C ASP A 411 18.13 6.96 4.86
N ASN A 412 17.28 7.67 4.13
CA ASN A 412 17.52 8.97 3.50
C ASN A 412 18.58 9.00 2.39
N ILE A 413 19.13 7.88 1.96
CA ILE A 413 20.04 7.82 0.81
C ILE A 413 19.19 7.84 -0.47
N THR A 414 19.58 8.70 -1.42
CA THR A 414 18.92 8.76 -2.73
C THR A 414 19.41 7.65 -3.66
N LEU A 415 18.66 7.34 -4.70
CA LEU A 415 19.05 6.41 -5.74
C LEU A 415 20.36 6.85 -6.45
N GLU A 416 20.49 8.16 -6.68
CA GLU A 416 21.69 8.77 -7.26
C GLU A 416 22.92 8.60 -6.34
N GLU A 417 22.78 8.85 -5.04
CA GLU A 417 23.85 8.65 -4.06
C GLU A 417 24.27 7.18 -3.98
N LEU A 418 23.31 6.24 -4.03
CA LEU A 418 23.62 4.81 -4.10
C LEU A 418 24.39 4.48 -5.37
N SER A 419 23.95 4.94 -6.55
CA SER A 419 24.60 4.72 -7.84
C SER A 419 26.04 5.26 -7.83
N ASN A 420 26.23 6.47 -7.32
CA ASN A 420 27.54 7.10 -7.22
C ASN A 420 28.47 6.33 -6.26
N THR A 421 27.96 5.92 -5.09
CA THR A 421 28.74 5.18 -4.09
C THR A 421 29.18 3.81 -4.61
N MET A 422 28.29 3.13 -5.34
CA MET A 422 28.55 1.82 -5.91
C MET A 422 29.28 1.88 -7.25
N ASN A 423 29.42 3.08 -7.85
CA ASN A 423 29.98 3.32 -9.20
C ASN A 423 29.33 2.41 -10.27
N ILE A 424 28.01 2.28 -10.21
CA ILE A 424 27.18 1.50 -11.13
C ILE A 424 25.83 2.16 -11.30
N GLU A 425 25.22 2.00 -12.47
CA GLU A 425 23.83 2.42 -12.67
C GLU A 425 22.88 1.55 -11.82
N VAL A 426 22.05 2.17 -10.97
CA VAL A 426 21.02 1.47 -10.19
C VAL A 426 19.66 1.80 -10.75
N VAL A 427 18.91 0.78 -11.16
CA VAL A 427 17.61 0.92 -11.84
C VAL A 427 16.49 0.25 -11.05
N PRO A 428 15.47 1.00 -10.60
CA PRO A 428 14.33 0.41 -9.91
C PRO A 428 13.38 -0.27 -10.91
N CYS A 429 12.95 -1.50 -10.59
CA CYS A 429 11.97 -2.28 -11.35
C CYS A 429 10.63 -2.30 -10.63
N LEU A 430 9.55 -2.10 -11.37
CA LEU A 430 8.19 -2.30 -10.88
C LEU A 430 7.93 -3.80 -10.66
N ASN A 431 6.98 -4.13 -9.80
CA ASN A 431 6.48 -5.50 -9.67
C ASN A 431 5.50 -5.82 -10.82
N LYS A 432 6.04 -5.77 -12.05
CA LYS A 432 5.34 -6.04 -13.32
C LYS A 432 6.27 -6.79 -14.25
N GLY A 433 5.84 -7.94 -14.76
CA GLY A 433 6.68 -8.80 -15.59
C GLY A 433 7.22 -8.11 -16.83
N GLN A 434 6.43 -7.27 -17.52
CA GLN A 434 6.87 -6.53 -18.69
C GLN A 434 7.98 -5.52 -18.35
N ASP A 435 7.81 -4.72 -17.27
CA ASP A 435 8.83 -3.75 -16.82
C ASP A 435 10.13 -4.45 -16.46
N PHE A 436 10.02 -5.58 -15.75
CA PHE A 436 11.17 -6.38 -15.32
C PHE A 436 11.97 -6.95 -16.50
N VAL A 437 11.27 -7.58 -17.45
CA VAL A 437 11.91 -8.19 -18.64
C VAL A 437 12.49 -7.10 -19.55
N ASP A 438 11.75 -6.03 -19.82
CA ASP A 438 12.19 -4.94 -20.69
C ASP A 438 13.47 -4.25 -20.17
N LYS A 439 13.54 -3.96 -18.87
CA LYS A 439 14.70 -3.31 -18.26
C LYS A 439 15.94 -4.20 -18.29
N ILE A 440 15.76 -5.48 -18.00
CA ILE A 440 16.89 -6.44 -18.01
C ILE A 440 17.43 -6.64 -19.43
N LEU A 441 16.56 -6.64 -20.45
CA LEU A 441 16.95 -6.97 -21.83
C LEU A 441 17.31 -5.74 -22.69
N LYS A 442 16.94 -4.54 -22.30
CA LYS A 442 17.36 -3.27 -22.94
C LYS A 442 18.76 -2.88 -22.53
#